data_a559f67d39b4b95957a63bbe800cbb0b
#
_entry.id   a559f67d39b4b95957a63bbe800cbb0b
#
_cell.length_a   1.000
_cell.length_b   1.000
_cell.length_c   1.000
_cell.angle_alpha   90.00
_cell.angle_beta   90.00
_cell.angle_gamma   90.00
#
_symmetry.space_group_name_H-M   'P 1'
#
loop_
_entity.id
_entity.type
_entity.pdbx_description
1 polymer ?
#
loop_
_entity_poly.entity_id
_entity_poly.type
_entity_poly.pdbx_seq_one_letter_code
_entity_poly.pdbx_strand_id
1 'polypeptide(L)'
;MKNTRGLRNNNPLNIKRNNTAWKGLSAIQSDKIFFGFVAPEWGYRAAFITLRNYRKKHRLQTIAQWVERWAPPTENNTKAYVDCVCKRSGRKSDFVPHIYNKEQMCAIVSAMSYMENGVPAIASDVEKGWDLSISK
;
A
#
# COMPACT_ATOMS: atom_id res chain seq x y z
N MET A 1 -7.14 5.16 19.93
CA MET A 1 -6.90 4.88 18.50
C MET A 1 -5.61 5.57 18.08
N LYS A 2 -4.70 4.84 17.40
CA LYS A 2 -3.48 5.45 16.88
C LYS A 2 -3.79 6.43 15.76
N ASN A 3 -3.12 7.58 15.79
CA ASN A 3 -3.22 8.59 14.74
C ASN A 3 -1.84 8.78 14.12
N THR A 4 -1.39 7.77 13.40
CA THR A 4 -0.06 7.76 12.78
C THR A 4 0.02 8.77 11.62
N ARG A 5 1.25 9.07 11.21
CA ARG A 5 1.50 10.00 10.10
C ARG A 5 0.77 9.57 8.83
N GLY A 6 0.81 8.28 8.48
CA GLY A 6 0.10 7.77 7.32
C GLY A 6 -1.40 7.95 7.42
N LEU A 7 -1.97 7.65 8.58
CA LEU A 7 -3.42 7.80 8.78
C LEU A 7 -3.85 9.28 8.76
N ARG A 8 -3.03 10.18 9.34
CA ARG A 8 -3.32 11.62 9.30
C ARG A 8 -3.32 12.17 7.86
N ASN A 9 -2.48 11.60 7.01
CA ASN A 9 -2.38 12.02 5.60
C ASN A 9 -3.40 11.32 4.70
N ASN A 10 -4.25 10.45 5.23
CA ASN A 10 -5.09 9.57 4.42
C ASN A 10 -4.27 8.78 3.40
N ASN A 11 -3.03 8.47 3.78
CA ASN A 11 -2.04 7.76 2.97
C ASN A 11 -1.53 6.57 3.79
N PRO A 12 -2.36 5.52 3.95
CA PRO A 12 -2.06 4.45 4.91
C PRO A 12 -0.79 3.65 4.63
N LEU A 13 -0.32 3.64 3.40
CA LEU A 13 0.91 2.95 3.03
C LEU A 13 2.12 3.89 2.87
N ASN A 14 1.99 5.13 3.31
CA ASN A 14 3.09 6.10 3.32
C ASN A 14 3.77 6.26 1.95
N ILE A 15 2.98 6.49 0.92
CA ILE A 15 3.52 6.69 -0.44
C ILE A 15 4.25 8.02 -0.48
N LYS A 16 5.54 7.97 -0.84
CA LYS A 16 6.39 9.16 -0.90
C LYS A 16 6.03 10.06 -2.07
N ARG A 17 6.16 11.36 -1.83
CA ARG A 17 5.88 12.38 -2.86
C ARG A 17 6.84 12.23 -4.03
N ASN A 18 6.28 12.37 -5.23
CA ASN A 18 7.01 12.40 -6.49
C ASN A 18 6.16 13.19 -7.50
N ASN A 19 6.45 13.08 -8.78
CA ASN A 19 5.75 13.82 -9.83
C ASN A 19 4.42 13.17 -10.28
N THR A 20 4.00 12.09 -9.63
CA THR A 20 2.74 11.43 -10.00
C THR A 20 1.55 12.28 -9.58
N ALA A 21 0.65 12.55 -10.53
CA ALA A 21 -0.58 13.30 -10.27
C ALA A 21 -1.70 12.32 -9.91
N TRP A 22 -1.65 11.79 -8.70
CA TRP A 22 -2.66 10.85 -8.22
C TRP A 22 -4.04 11.51 -8.14
N LYS A 23 -5.08 10.75 -8.46
CA LYS A 23 -6.45 11.17 -8.16
C LYS A 23 -6.65 11.18 -6.64
N GLY A 24 -7.42 12.14 -6.17
CA GLY A 24 -7.75 12.22 -4.74
C GLY A 24 -6.70 12.90 -3.86
N LEU A 25 -5.66 13.50 -4.45
CA LEU A 25 -4.71 14.28 -3.67
C LEU A 25 -5.38 15.48 -3.02
N SER A 26 -4.99 15.77 -1.78
CA SER A 26 -5.39 17.01 -1.12
C SER A 26 -4.82 18.21 -1.88
N ALA A 27 -5.58 19.31 -1.92
CA ALA A 27 -5.14 20.52 -2.61
C ALA A 27 -3.85 21.08 -2.01
N ILE A 28 -3.71 20.98 -0.68
CA ILE A 28 -2.50 21.40 0.02
C ILE A 28 -1.77 20.16 0.52
N GLN A 29 -0.52 19.97 0.09
CA GLN A 29 0.34 18.87 0.50
C GLN A 29 1.17 19.35 1.70
N SER A 30 0.63 19.17 2.90
CA SER A 30 1.26 19.67 4.11
C SER A 30 2.44 18.84 4.59
N ASP A 31 2.47 17.55 4.25
CA ASP A 31 3.61 16.68 4.58
C ASP A 31 4.69 16.84 3.50
N LYS A 32 5.93 17.06 3.93
CA LYS A 32 7.02 17.30 2.99
C LYS A 32 7.52 16.03 2.31
N ILE A 33 7.24 14.87 2.88
CA ILE A 33 7.79 13.58 2.42
C ILE A 33 6.72 12.73 1.77
N PHE A 34 5.55 12.66 2.37
CA PHE A 34 4.47 11.77 1.94
C PHE A 34 3.30 12.54 1.34
N PHE A 35 2.65 11.92 0.35
CA PHE A 35 1.42 12.47 -0.20
C PHE A 35 0.33 12.55 0.87
N GLY A 36 -0.54 13.56 0.76
CA GLY A 36 -1.80 13.63 1.49
C GLY A 36 -2.96 13.43 0.52
N PHE A 37 -3.94 12.64 0.94
CA PHE A 37 -5.15 12.38 0.14
C PHE A 37 -6.37 12.96 0.85
N VAL A 38 -7.46 13.19 0.11
CA VAL A 38 -8.71 13.73 0.68
C VAL A 38 -9.46 12.71 1.52
N ALA A 39 -9.21 11.41 1.29
CA ALA A 39 -9.82 10.32 2.05
C ALA A 39 -8.94 9.07 1.93
N PRO A 40 -9.02 8.12 2.89
CA PRO A 40 -8.11 6.96 2.89
C PRO A 40 -8.27 6.05 1.67
N GLU A 41 -9.47 5.93 1.11
CA GLU A 41 -9.67 5.10 -0.09
C GLU A 41 -8.82 5.55 -1.27
N TRP A 42 -8.53 6.83 -1.41
CA TRP A 42 -7.66 7.32 -2.48
C TRP A 42 -6.20 6.94 -2.24
N GLY A 43 -5.77 6.91 -0.98
CA GLY A 43 -4.45 6.40 -0.61
C GLY A 43 -4.33 4.91 -0.92
N TYR A 44 -5.36 4.12 -0.60
CA TYR A 44 -5.37 2.69 -0.95
C TYR A 44 -5.40 2.48 -2.46
N ARG A 45 -6.19 3.28 -3.18
CA ARG A 45 -6.19 3.22 -4.65
C ARG A 45 -4.79 3.37 -5.22
N ALA A 46 -4.07 4.37 -4.76
CA ALA A 46 -2.70 4.61 -5.21
C ALA A 46 -1.78 3.42 -4.90
N ALA A 47 -1.95 2.80 -3.74
CA ALA A 47 -1.18 1.61 -3.36
C ALA A 47 -1.45 0.43 -4.30
N PHE A 48 -2.70 0.15 -4.61
CA PHE A 48 -3.04 -0.94 -5.54
C PHE A 48 -2.44 -0.70 -6.92
N ILE A 49 -2.53 0.51 -7.42
CA ILE A 49 -1.97 0.85 -8.75
C ILE A 49 -0.45 0.70 -8.74
N THR A 50 0.20 1.16 -7.67
CA THR A 50 1.66 1.03 -7.53
C THR A 50 2.09 -0.44 -7.55
N LEU A 51 1.41 -1.30 -6.80
CA LEU A 51 1.74 -2.73 -6.78
C LEU A 51 1.50 -3.40 -8.13
N ARG A 52 0.42 -3.04 -8.83
CA ARG A 52 0.21 -3.54 -10.19
C ARG A 52 1.34 -3.13 -11.12
N ASN A 53 1.82 -1.90 -10.98
CA ASN A 53 2.96 -1.43 -11.76
C ASN A 53 4.26 -2.16 -11.41
N TYR A 54 4.43 -2.59 -10.16
CA TYR A 54 5.56 -3.43 -9.79
C TYR A 54 5.60 -4.70 -10.66
N ARG A 55 4.45 -5.34 -10.86
CA ARG A 55 4.35 -6.50 -11.75
C ARG A 55 4.55 -6.11 -13.22
N LYS A 56 3.80 -5.12 -13.69
CA LYS A 56 3.67 -4.83 -15.12
C LYS A 56 4.86 -4.08 -15.68
N LYS A 57 5.43 -3.16 -14.92
CA LYS A 57 6.53 -2.29 -15.39
C LYS A 57 7.90 -2.72 -14.88
N HIS A 58 7.97 -3.27 -13.68
CA HIS A 58 9.23 -3.61 -13.03
C HIS A 58 9.46 -5.12 -12.94
N ARG A 59 8.51 -5.92 -13.40
CA ARG A 59 8.60 -7.40 -13.45
C ARG A 59 8.86 -8.04 -12.09
N LEU A 60 8.40 -7.41 -11.01
CA LEU A 60 8.49 -7.94 -9.66
C LEU A 60 7.31 -8.88 -9.44
N GLN A 61 7.59 -10.13 -9.06
CA GLN A 61 6.60 -11.21 -9.06
C GLN A 61 6.08 -11.53 -7.67
N THR A 62 6.98 -11.69 -6.70
CA THR A 62 6.63 -12.25 -5.39
C THR A 62 6.36 -11.17 -4.36
N ILE A 63 5.68 -11.57 -3.26
CA ILE A 63 5.49 -10.69 -2.11
C ILE A 63 6.83 -10.15 -1.62
N ALA A 64 7.84 -11.02 -1.50
CA ALA A 64 9.17 -10.59 -1.04
C ALA A 64 9.77 -9.52 -1.96
N GLN A 65 9.65 -9.69 -3.27
CA GLN A 65 10.15 -8.71 -4.23
C GLN A 65 9.40 -7.37 -4.12
N TRP A 66 8.08 -7.43 -3.95
CA TRP A 66 7.27 -6.23 -3.79
C TRP A 66 7.63 -5.46 -2.53
N VAL A 67 7.77 -6.16 -1.41
CA VAL A 67 8.11 -5.54 -0.13
C VAL A 67 9.53 -4.98 -0.16
N GLU A 68 10.47 -5.67 -0.78
CA GLU A 68 11.84 -5.18 -0.89
C GLU A 68 11.93 -3.85 -1.64
N ARG A 69 11.12 -3.69 -2.68
CA ARG A 69 11.04 -2.42 -3.39
C ARG A 69 10.28 -1.35 -2.60
N TRP A 70 9.17 -1.75 -1.94
CA TRP A 70 8.37 -0.83 -1.14
C TRP A 70 9.12 -0.30 0.08
N ALA A 71 9.81 -1.18 0.77
CA ALA A 71 10.48 -0.92 2.03
C ALA A 71 11.90 -1.46 1.99
N PRO A 72 12.82 -0.81 1.23
CA PRO A 72 14.16 -1.33 1.02
C PRO A 72 14.97 -1.41 2.32
N PRO A 73 15.95 -2.36 2.41
CA PRO A 73 16.73 -2.59 3.63
C PRO A 73 17.51 -1.37 4.13
N THR A 74 17.82 -0.43 3.24
CA THR A 74 18.55 0.79 3.61
C THR A 74 17.75 1.71 4.51
N GLU A 75 16.42 1.60 4.49
CA GLU A 75 15.52 2.49 5.23
C GLU A 75 14.59 1.73 6.19
N ASN A 76 14.54 0.40 6.10
CA ASN A 76 13.53 -0.40 6.82
C ASN A 76 14.09 -1.74 7.25
N ASN A 77 13.40 -2.38 8.23
CA ASN A 77 13.59 -3.80 8.49
C ASN A 77 12.72 -4.59 7.49
N THR A 78 13.27 -4.81 6.32
CA THR A 78 12.54 -5.45 5.21
C THR A 78 12.08 -6.86 5.56
N LYS A 79 12.93 -7.63 6.27
CA LYS A 79 12.57 -8.99 6.69
C LYS A 79 11.34 -8.99 7.59
N ALA A 80 11.29 -8.10 8.58
CA ALA A 80 10.13 -7.99 9.46
C ALA A 80 8.89 -7.57 8.68
N TYR A 81 9.04 -6.72 7.68
CA TYR A 81 7.94 -6.30 6.83
C TYR A 81 7.39 -7.49 6.01
N VAL A 82 8.28 -8.26 5.37
CA VAL A 82 7.88 -9.45 4.62
C VAL A 82 7.15 -10.45 5.54
N ASP A 83 7.72 -10.71 6.72
CA ASP A 83 7.12 -11.64 7.68
C ASP A 83 5.71 -11.20 8.11
N CYS A 84 5.54 -9.90 8.35
CA CYS A 84 4.24 -9.33 8.71
C CYS A 84 3.21 -9.52 7.58
N VAL A 85 3.59 -9.20 6.35
CA VAL A 85 2.70 -9.34 5.20
C VAL A 85 2.32 -10.80 4.99
N CYS A 86 3.27 -11.71 5.07
CA CYS A 86 3.03 -13.14 4.92
C CYS A 86 2.08 -13.68 6.00
N LYS A 87 2.36 -13.33 7.25
CA LYS A 87 1.56 -13.80 8.38
C LYS A 87 0.12 -13.29 8.28
N ARG A 88 -0.06 -12.02 8.01
CA ARG A 88 -1.39 -11.40 8.01
C ARG A 88 -2.19 -11.72 6.74
N SER A 89 -1.54 -11.92 5.61
CA SER A 89 -2.21 -12.29 4.36
C SER A 89 -2.44 -13.79 4.21
N GLY A 90 -1.75 -14.60 5.02
CA GLY A 90 -1.83 -16.07 4.90
C GLY A 90 -1.10 -16.62 3.70
N ARG A 91 -0.13 -15.88 3.17
CA ARG A 91 0.63 -16.29 1.98
C ARG A 91 2.11 -16.38 2.30
N LYS A 92 2.85 -17.16 1.49
CA LYS A 92 4.30 -17.28 1.62
C LYS A 92 5.02 -16.15 0.90
N SER A 93 6.28 -15.91 1.26
CA SER A 93 7.08 -14.84 0.67
C SER A 93 7.29 -14.98 -0.84
N ASP A 94 7.30 -16.21 -1.34
CA ASP A 94 7.44 -16.51 -2.77
C ASP A 94 6.10 -16.57 -3.53
N PHE A 95 5.00 -16.32 -2.84
CA PHE A 95 3.70 -16.26 -3.50
C PHE A 95 3.67 -15.16 -4.55
N VAL A 96 3.15 -15.50 -5.73
CA VAL A 96 2.99 -14.57 -6.85
C VAL A 96 1.53 -14.11 -6.88
N PRO A 97 1.23 -12.89 -6.38
CA PRO A 97 -0.16 -12.43 -6.33
C PRO A 97 -0.76 -12.27 -7.73
N HIS A 98 -2.03 -12.59 -7.85
CA HIS A 98 -2.79 -12.26 -9.05
C HIS A 98 -3.29 -10.82 -8.90
N ILE A 99 -2.73 -9.90 -9.70
CA ILE A 99 -2.90 -8.46 -9.49
C ILE A 99 -4.32 -7.91 -9.73
N TYR A 100 -5.20 -8.72 -10.30
CA TYR A 100 -6.62 -8.38 -10.44
C TYR A 100 -7.53 -9.25 -9.57
N ASN A 101 -6.97 -10.03 -8.65
CA ASN A 101 -7.74 -10.78 -7.66
C ASN A 101 -7.95 -9.90 -6.42
N LYS A 102 -9.19 -9.49 -6.19
CA LYS A 102 -9.55 -8.57 -5.09
C LYS A 102 -9.14 -9.12 -3.73
N GLU A 103 -9.47 -10.39 -3.45
CA GLU A 103 -9.16 -11.00 -2.15
C GLU A 103 -7.67 -11.00 -1.86
N GLN A 104 -6.87 -11.47 -2.82
CA GLN A 104 -5.42 -11.54 -2.65
C GLN A 104 -4.81 -10.15 -2.45
N MET A 105 -5.18 -9.22 -3.30
CA MET A 105 -4.60 -7.87 -3.26
C MET A 105 -5.04 -7.10 -2.02
N CYS A 106 -6.31 -7.20 -1.64
CA CYS A 106 -6.80 -6.54 -0.42
C CYS A 106 -6.14 -7.11 0.84
N ALA A 107 -5.91 -8.43 0.90
CA ALA A 107 -5.21 -9.04 2.02
C ALA A 107 -3.78 -8.53 2.14
N ILE A 108 -3.07 -8.41 1.03
CA ILE A 108 -1.69 -7.91 1.00
C ILE A 108 -1.64 -6.43 1.41
N VAL A 109 -2.46 -5.60 0.82
CA VAL A 109 -2.48 -4.16 1.13
C VAL A 109 -2.91 -3.91 2.57
N SER A 110 -3.89 -4.66 3.08
CA SER A 110 -4.29 -4.55 4.49
C SER A 110 -3.13 -4.92 5.43
N ALA A 111 -2.36 -5.95 5.09
CA ALA A 111 -1.18 -6.34 5.87
C ALA A 111 -0.10 -5.26 5.83
N MET A 112 0.12 -4.64 4.66
CA MET A 112 1.07 -3.54 4.53
C MET A 112 0.64 -2.33 5.35
N SER A 113 -0.65 -2.00 5.32
CA SER A 113 -1.20 -0.91 6.13
C SER A 113 -0.99 -1.15 7.62
N TYR A 114 -1.17 -2.40 8.09
CA TYR A 114 -0.87 -2.75 9.47
C TYR A 114 0.61 -2.52 9.82
N MET A 115 1.50 -2.96 8.94
CA MET A 115 2.94 -2.76 9.16
C MET A 115 3.29 -1.28 9.25
N GLU A 116 2.68 -0.45 8.41
CA GLU A 116 2.94 0.99 8.39
C GLU A 116 2.38 1.71 9.62
N ASN A 117 1.23 1.31 10.12
CA ASN A 117 0.49 2.08 11.12
C ASN A 117 0.35 1.40 12.48
N GLY A 118 0.60 0.11 12.56
CA GLY A 118 0.48 -0.65 13.81
C GLY A 118 -0.95 -0.87 14.26
N VAL A 119 -1.94 -0.62 13.40
CA VAL A 119 -3.35 -0.89 13.65
C VAL A 119 -3.96 -1.55 12.40
N PRO A 120 -5.00 -2.39 12.57
CA PRO A 120 -5.66 -3.01 11.41
C PRO A 120 -6.24 -1.96 10.46
N ALA A 121 -6.13 -2.22 9.16
CA ALA A 121 -6.80 -1.40 8.17
C ALA A 121 -8.33 -1.53 8.31
N ILE A 122 -9.04 -0.47 7.96
CA ILE A 122 -10.50 -0.51 7.90
C ILE A 122 -10.88 -1.18 6.57
N ALA A 123 -11.50 -2.35 6.64
CA ALA A 123 -11.79 -3.16 5.45
C ALA A 123 -12.56 -2.41 4.38
N SER A 124 -13.55 -1.61 4.78
CA SER A 124 -14.35 -0.85 3.81
C SER A 124 -13.52 0.19 3.05
N ASP A 125 -12.51 0.79 3.69
CA ASP A 125 -11.62 1.75 3.02
C ASP A 125 -10.74 1.05 2.00
N VAL A 126 -10.22 -0.13 2.35
CA VAL A 126 -9.39 -0.93 1.44
C VAL A 126 -10.22 -1.37 0.23
N GLU A 127 -11.43 -1.86 0.45
CA GLU A 127 -12.31 -2.31 -0.63
C GLU A 127 -12.72 -1.17 -1.56
N LYS A 128 -13.02 0.00 -1.01
CA LYS A 128 -13.30 1.20 -1.82
C LYS A 128 -12.10 1.58 -2.67
N GLY A 129 -10.91 1.54 -2.07
CA GLY A 129 -9.66 1.80 -2.79
C GLY A 129 -9.45 0.82 -3.94
N TRP A 130 -9.73 -0.46 -3.71
CA TRP A 130 -9.67 -1.46 -4.77
C TRP A 130 -10.64 -1.12 -5.91
N ASP A 131 -11.91 -0.86 -5.58
CA ASP A 131 -12.93 -0.56 -6.58
C ASP A 131 -12.55 0.68 -7.40
N LEU A 132 -12.03 1.72 -6.74
CA LEU A 132 -11.54 2.92 -7.41
C LEU A 132 -10.34 2.61 -8.31
N SER A 133 -9.50 1.66 -7.93
CA SER A 133 -8.26 1.33 -8.66
C SER A 133 -8.53 0.57 -9.96
N ILE A 134 -9.70 -0.05 -10.11
CA ILE A 134 -10.08 -0.78 -11.32
C ILE A 134 -11.12 -0.02 -12.16
N SER A 135 -11.60 1.12 -11.67
CA SER A 135 -12.53 1.98 -12.41
C SER A 135 -11.80 2.74 -13.50
N LYS A 136 -12.48 2.94 -14.60
CA LYS A 136 -11.95 3.71 -15.73
C LYS A 136 -12.17 5.21 -15.56
#